data_f39da2ebcab5ca17dbd13eca7b9d83dc
#
_entry.id   f39da2ebcab5ca17dbd13eca7b9d83dc
#
_cell.length_a   1.000
_cell.length_b   1.000
_cell.length_c   1.000
_cell.angle_alpha   90.00
_cell.angle_beta   90.00
_cell.angle_gamma   90.00
#
_symmetry.space_group_name_H-M   'P 1'
#
loop_
_entity.id
_entity.type
_entity.pdbx_description
1 polymer ?
#
loop_
_entity_poly.entity_id
_entity_poly.type
_entity_poly.pdbx_seq_one_letter_code
_entity_poly.pdbx_strand_id
1 'polypeptide(L)'
;MRQIEPSDGLLYDGVVAYYHKEVSLLQKFNYYPDLIILGVDEGGKVDTIEYNRVKQNPSIEEKNEFKQLLSQFIQAITKKDLKTIGSIATRSTELNQKYNYKPSFNNILEINYAINGLGLICAHSGTYVGILLNKLDIDLNAKINYCQQVCSKLNKKMELFHTVEEVSYAAMC
;
A
#
# COMPACT_ATOMS: atom_id res chain seq x y z
N MET A 1 0.56 -31.65 -11.38
CA MET A 1 1.19 -30.36 -11.05
C MET A 1 0.32 -29.69 -9.99
N ARG A 2 0.83 -29.45 -8.77
CA ARG A 2 0.14 -28.59 -7.80
C ARG A 2 0.11 -27.19 -8.40
N GLN A 3 -1.08 -26.62 -8.63
CA GLN A 3 -1.21 -25.21 -8.92
C GLN A 3 -0.71 -24.46 -7.68
N ILE A 4 0.38 -23.71 -7.85
CA ILE A 4 0.86 -22.80 -6.80
C ILE A 4 -0.11 -21.62 -6.81
N GLU A 5 -0.79 -21.39 -5.68
CA GLU A 5 -1.64 -20.20 -5.55
C GLU A 5 -0.78 -18.94 -5.65
N PRO A 6 -1.28 -17.89 -6.35
CA PRO A 6 -0.62 -16.59 -6.32
C PRO A 6 -0.44 -16.15 -4.87
N SER A 7 0.78 -15.77 -4.50
CA SER A 7 1.07 -15.31 -3.14
C SER A 7 1.79 -13.98 -3.18
N ASP A 8 1.67 -13.22 -2.09
CA ASP A 8 2.42 -12.01 -1.89
C ASP A 8 3.80 -12.32 -1.31
N GLY A 9 4.73 -11.37 -1.41
CA GLY A 9 6.10 -11.52 -0.91
C GLY A 9 6.25 -11.51 0.62
N LEU A 10 5.24 -11.95 1.38
CA LEU A 10 5.18 -11.90 2.86
C LEU A 10 6.26 -12.74 3.56
N LEU A 11 6.90 -13.66 2.85
CA LEU A 11 8.00 -14.47 3.37
C LEU A 11 9.35 -13.74 3.37
N TYR A 12 9.40 -12.54 2.80
CA TYR A 12 10.62 -11.75 2.72
C TYR A 12 10.55 -10.59 3.71
N ASP A 13 11.64 -10.38 4.43
CA ASP A 13 11.79 -9.23 5.31
C ASP A 13 11.95 -7.94 4.53
N GLY A 14 11.32 -6.86 5.00
CA GLY A 14 11.43 -5.53 4.44
C GLY A 14 10.64 -5.35 3.14
N VAL A 15 11.02 -4.36 2.35
CA VAL A 15 10.36 -4.05 1.09
C VAL A 15 10.91 -4.91 -0.03
N VAL A 16 10.01 -5.52 -0.79
CA VAL A 16 10.36 -6.35 -1.94
C VAL A 16 9.52 -6.00 -3.16
N ALA A 17 10.10 -6.14 -4.34
CA ALA A 17 9.36 -6.24 -5.59
C ALA A 17 9.18 -7.73 -5.93
N TYR A 18 7.95 -8.16 -6.15
CA TYR A 18 7.59 -9.56 -6.23
C TYR A 18 6.60 -9.84 -7.35
N TYR A 19 6.86 -10.86 -8.14
CA TYR A 19 5.94 -11.37 -9.15
C TYR A 19 4.96 -12.36 -8.51
N HIS A 20 3.80 -11.88 -8.09
CA HIS A 20 2.84 -12.69 -7.32
C HIS A 20 2.27 -13.89 -8.12
N LYS A 21 2.11 -13.77 -9.43
CA LYS A 21 1.61 -14.85 -10.30
C LYS A 21 2.64 -15.93 -10.53
N GLU A 22 3.89 -15.54 -10.70
CA GLU A 22 5.04 -16.42 -10.92
C GLU A 22 5.64 -16.91 -9.60
N VAL A 23 5.16 -16.38 -8.47
CA VAL A 23 5.68 -16.68 -7.13
C VAL A 23 7.20 -16.51 -7.07
N SER A 24 7.70 -15.40 -7.61
CA SER A 24 9.14 -15.14 -7.73
C SER A 24 9.55 -13.75 -7.29
N LEU A 25 10.69 -13.68 -6.59
CA LEU A 25 11.28 -12.42 -6.16
C LEU A 25 11.93 -11.70 -7.35
N LEU A 26 11.51 -10.45 -7.59
CA LEU A 26 12.20 -9.59 -8.55
C LEU A 26 13.40 -8.90 -7.90
N GLN A 27 13.18 -8.27 -6.74
CA GLN A 27 14.21 -7.52 -6.03
C GLN A 27 13.88 -7.39 -4.54
N LYS A 28 14.89 -7.48 -3.67
CA LYS A 28 14.82 -7.13 -2.25
C LYS A 28 15.49 -5.77 -2.06
N PHE A 29 14.78 -4.87 -1.33
CA PHE A 29 15.33 -3.58 -0.92
C PHE A 29 15.69 -3.68 0.56
N ASN A 30 16.95 -3.50 0.92
CA ASN A 30 17.39 -3.52 2.31
C ASN A 30 17.01 -2.19 3.00
N TYR A 31 15.72 -1.92 3.05
CA TYR A 31 15.14 -0.72 3.64
C TYR A 31 13.81 -1.04 4.29
N TYR A 32 13.65 -0.54 5.50
CA TYR A 32 12.45 -0.67 6.33
C TYR A 32 11.95 0.76 6.58
N PRO A 33 11.02 1.28 5.77
CA PRO A 33 10.53 2.64 5.97
C PRO A 33 9.73 2.74 7.26
N ASP A 34 10.04 3.73 8.08
CA ASP A 34 9.29 4.03 9.30
C ASP A 34 7.96 4.72 8.99
N LEU A 35 6.95 3.93 8.72
CA LEU A 35 5.63 4.41 8.33
C LEU A 35 4.55 3.96 9.31
N ILE A 36 3.52 4.80 9.41
CA ILE A 36 2.21 4.46 9.94
C ILE A 36 1.25 4.36 8.75
N ILE A 37 0.41 3.34 8.74
CA ILE A 37 -0.66 3.19 7.76
C ILE A 37 -1.99 3.31 8.50
N LEU A 38 -2.78 4.32 8.15
CA LEU A 38 -4.14 4.48 8.64
C LEU A 38 -5.09 3.82 7.64
N GLY A 39 -5.42 2.56 7.89
CA GLY A 39 -6.22 1.74 7.01
C GLY A 39 -7.72 1.88 7.28
N VAL A 40 -8.49 2.02 6.22
CA VAL A 40 -9.96 1.97 6.24
C VAL A 40 -10.39 0.72 5.51
N ASP A 41 -11.15 -0.14 6.21
CA ASP A 41 -11.77 -1.32 5.62
C ASP A 41 -13.10 -0.93 4.95
N GLU A 42 -13.20 -1.21 3.66
CA GLU A 42 -14.46 -1.00 2.91
C GLU A 42 -15.54 -2.03 3.28
N GLY A 43 -15.15 -3.07 3.99
CA GLY A 43 -16.01 -4.19 4.35
C GLY A 43 -16.26 -5.16 3.19
N GLY A 44 -17.07 -6.17 3.48
CA GLY A 44 -17.33 -7.26 2.53
C GLY A 44 -16.25 -8.34 2.54
N LYS A 45 -16.35 -9.25 1.56
CA LYS A 45 -15.34 -10.29 1.31
C LYS A 45 -14.97 -10.25 -0.16
N VAL A 46 -13.69 -10.27 -0.45
CA VAL A 46 -13.18 -10.44 -1.81
C VAL A 46 -12.76 -11.90 -1.96
N ASP A 47 -13.43 -12.61 -2.86
CA ASP A 47 -12.94 -13.92 -3.30
C ASP A 47 -11.73 -13.67 -4.22
N THR A 48 -10.54 -13.86 -3.69
CA THR A 48 -9.28 -13.59 -4.40
C THR A 48 -9.14 -14.44 -5.66
N ILE A 49 -9.66 -15.66 -5.66
CA ILE A 49 -9.59 -16.57 -6.80
C ILE A 49 -10.50 -16.04 -7.92
N GLU A 50 -11.75 -15.73 -7.60
CA GLU A 50 -12.70 -15.17 -8.56
C GLU A 50 -12.27 -13.78 -9.04
N TYR A 51 -11.78 -12.95 -8.14
CA TYR A 51 -11.19 -11.63 -8.49
C TYR A 51 -10.08 -11.76 -9.53
N ASN A 52 -9.13 -12.67 -9.32
CA ASN A 52 -8.03 -12.89 -10.27
C ASN A 52 -8.49 -13.50 -11.60
N ARG A 53 -9.59 -14.25 -11.59
CA ARG A 53 -10.18 -14.88 -12.78
C ARG A 53 -10.90 -13.87 -13.67
N VAL A 54 -11.68 -12.96 -13.07
CA VAL A 54 -12.50 -11.97 -13.79
C VAL A 54 -11.81 -10.63 -14.02
N LYS A 55 -10.65 -10.41 -13.40
CA LYS A 55 -9.90 -9.16 -13.51
C LYS A 55 -9.59 -8.85 -14.97
N GLN A 56 -10.03 -7.69 -15.42
CA GLN A 56 -9.69 -7.20 -16.76
C GLN A 56 -8.16 -7.02 -16.88
N ASN A 57 -7.62 -7.40 -18.02
CA ASN A 57 -6.21 -7.13 -18.30
C ASN A 57 -6.00 -5.62 -18.51
N PRO A 58 -4.97 -5.02 -17.85
CA PRO A 58 -4.60 -3.65 -18.11
C PRO A 58 -4.27 -3.42 -19.60
N SER A 59 -4.62 -2.23 -20.12
CA SER A 59 -4.21 -1.81 -21.46
C SER A 59 -2.68 -1.74 -21.58
N ILE A 60 -2.18 -1.57 -22.80
CA ILE A 60 -0.73 -1.43 -23.04
C ILE A 60 -0.22 -0.15 -22.35
N GLU A 61 -0.97 0.94 -22.41
CA GLU A 61 -0.67 2.22 -21.79
C GLU A 61 -0.59 2.08 -20.26
N GLU A 62 -1.60 1.44 -19.66
CA GLU A 62 -1.62 1.19 -18.20
C GLU A 62 -0.45 0.30 -17.77
N LYS A 63 -0.13 -0.75 -18.53
CA LYS A 63 1.05 -1.59 -18.26
C LYS A 63 2.36 -0.80 -18.32
N ASN A 64 2.47 0.12 -19.27
CA ASN A 64 3.64 0.98 -19.40
C ASN A 64 3.72 1.96 -18.22
N GLU A 65 2.58 2.53 -17.79
CA GLU A 65 2.53 3.41 -16.63
C GLU A 65 2.94 2.65 -15.34
N PHE A 66 2.41 1.45 -15.10
CA PHE A 66 2.84 0.63 -13.96
C PHE A 66 4.34 0.29 -13.99
N LYS A 67 4.93 0.05 -15.16
CA LYS A 67 6.38 -0.14 -15.31
C LYS A 67 7.17 1.12 -14.94
N GLN A 68 6.68 2.28 -15.37
CA GLN A 68 7.31 3.57 -15.01
C GLN A 68 7.22 3.83 -13.50
N LEU A 69 6.06 3.61 -12.89
CA LEU A 69 5.87 3.73 -11.44
C LEU A 69 6.80 2.79 -10.68
N LEU A 70 6.97 1.54 -11.13
CA LEU A 70 7.91 0.60 -10.50
C LEU A 70 9.35 1.12 -10.61
N SER A 71 9.76 1.62 -11.77
CA SER A 71 11.10 2.19 -11.95
C SER A 71 11.35 3.39 -11.04
N GLN A 72 10.37 4.29 -10.94
CA GLN A 72 10.43 5.45 -10.04
C GLN A 72 10.46 5.00 -8.57
N PHE A 73 9.67 4.00 -8.21
CA PHE A 73 9.67 3.43 -6.86
C PHE A 73 11.03 2.87 -6.47
N ILE A 74 11.68 2.12 -7.36
CA ILE A 74 13.04 1.59 -7.13
C ILE A 74 14.04 2.72 -6.84
N GLN A 75 13.94 3.83 -7.57
CA GLN A 75 14.79 4.99 -7.32
C GLN A 75 14.47 5.68 -6.00
N ALA A 76 13.18 5.87 -5.69
CA ALA A 76 12.74 6.53 -4.47
C ALA A 76 13.10 5.72 -3.22
N ILE A 77 12.93 4.40 -3.25
CA ILE A 77 13.25 3.53 -2.12
C ILE A 77 14.75 3.46 -1.86
N THR A 78 15.56 3.46 -2.93
CA THR A 78 17.03 3.51 -2.83
C THR A 78 17.50 4.82 -2.19
N LYS A 79 16.81 5.93 -2.47
CA LYS A 79 17.08 7.24 -1.89
C LYS A 79 16.41 7.47 -0.53
N LYS A 80 15.59 6.52 -0.06
CA LYS A 80 14.76 6.63 1.15
C LYS A 80 13.82 7.84 1.11
N ASP A 81 13.35 8.21 -0.08
CA ASP A 81 12.47 9.37 -0.31
C ASP A 81 11.00 8.96 -0.07
N LEU A 82 10.56 9.08 1.18
CA LEU A 82 9.20 8.73 1.60
C LEU A 82 8.13 9.53 0.87
N LYS A 83 8.39 10.79 0.53
CA LYS A 83 7.43 11.65 -0.16
C LYS A 83 7.17 11.15 -1.58
N THR A 84 8.22 10.84 -2.31
CA THR A 84 8.11 10.27 -3.65
C THR A 84 7.48 8.87 -3.60
N ILE A 85 7.84 8.02 -2.62
CA ILE A 85 7.21 6.71 -2.39
C ILE A 85 5.70 6.87 -2.21
N GLY A 86 5.26 7.81 -1.36
CA GLY A 86 3.83 8.07 -1.12
C GLY A 86 3.10 8.55 -2.37
N SER A 87 3.70 9.44 -3.16
CA SER A 87 3.11 9.91 -4.42
C SER A 87 2.93 8.78 -5.43
N ILE A 88 3.93 7.91 -5.56
CA ILE A 88 3.87 6.73 -6.44
C ILE A 88 2.79 5.75 -5.97
N ALA A 89 2.72 5.50 -4.65
CA ALA A 89 1.69 4.64 -4.06
C ALA A 89 0.29 5.19 -4.33
N THR A 90 0.09 6.52 -4.21
CA THR A 90 -1.17 7.18 -4.55
C THR A 90 -1.53 6.95 -6.02
N ARG A 91 -0.60 7.22 -6.94
CA ARG A 91 -0.86 7.03 -8.37
C ARG A 91 -1.18 5.58 -8.72
N SER A 92 -0.47 4.63 -8.14
CA SER A 92 -0.76 3.19 -8.28
C SER A 92 -2.15 2.84 -7.74
N THR A 93 -2.55 3.43 -6.61
CA THR A 93 -3.88 3.25 -6.03
C THR A 93 -4.98 3.83 -6.93
N GLU A 94 -4.77 5.00 -7.53
CA GLU A 94 -5.69 5.60 -8.52
C GLU A 94 -5.91 4.67 -9.72
N LEU A 95 -4.83 4.19 -10.33
CA LEU A 95 -4.93 3.25 -11.46
C LEU A 95 -5.66 1.96 -11.05
N ASN A 96 -5.45 1.50 -9.84
CA ASN A 96 -6.09 0.29 -9.34
C ASN A 96 -7.60 0.47 -9.09
N GLN A 97 -8.14 1.71 -8.98
CA GLN A 97 -9.58 1.93 -8.80
C GLN A 97 -10.42 1.32 -9.94
N LYS A 98 -9.88 1.22 -11.14
CA LYS A 98 -10.54 0.57 -12.27
C LYS A 98 -10.72 -0.94 -12.05
N TYR A 99 -9.80 -1.57 -11.31
CA TYR A 99 -9.73 -3.02 -11.13
C TYR A 99 -10.24 -3.47 -9.76
N ASN A 100 -10.05 -2.65 -8.74
CA ASN A 100 -10.44 -2.91 -7.37
C ASN A 100 -10.95 -1.60 -6.74
N TYR A 101 -12.17 -1.22 -7.11
CA TYR A 101 -12.81 0.02 -6.69
C TYR A 101 -12.96 0.09 -5.17
N LYS A 102 -12.56 1.21 -4.60
CA LYS A 102 -12.71 1.56 -3.19
C LYS A 102 -13.63 2.76 -3.06
N PRO A 103 -14.87 2.59 -2.57
CA PRO A 103 -15.83 3.69 -2.43
C PRO A 103 -15.32 4.89 -1.64
N SER A 104 -14.49 4.65 -0.62
CA SER A 104 -13.92 5.72 0.22
C SER A 104 -12.69 6.40 -0.40
N PHE A 105 -12.20 5.96 -1.56
CA PHE A 105 -10.92 6.45 -2.12
C PHE A 105 -10.84 7.98 -2.16
N ASN A 106 -11.83 8.65 -2.72
CA ASN A 106 -11.81 10.12 -2.85
C ASN A 106 -11.83 10.81 -1.48
N ASN A 107 -12.64 10.34 -0.54
CA ASN A 107 -12.68 10.89 0.81
C ASN A 107 -11.34 10.72 1.53
N ILE A 108 -10.71 9.55 1.39
CA ILE A 108 -9.41 9.28 2.01
C ILE A 108 -8.30 10.12 1.34
N LEU A 109 -8.40 10.37 0.04
CA LEU A 109 -7.48 11.25 -0.68
C LEU A 109 -7.58 12.71 -0.20
N GLU A 110 -8.80 13.21 0.00
CA GLU A 110 -9.04 14.55 0.58
C GLU A 110 -8.47 14.65 2.00
N ILE A 111 -8.68 13.62 2.83
CA ILE A 111 -8.09 13.56 4.17
C ILE A 111 -6.56 13.59 4.09
N ASN A 112 -5.97 12.80 3.19
CA ASN A 112 -4.51 12.80 3.00
C ASN A 112 -3.96 14.18 2.66
N TYR A 113 -4.62 14.93 1.78
CA TYR A 113 -4.24 16.31 1.47
C TYR A 113 -4.38 17.24 2.67
N ALA A 114 -5.49 17.14 3.40
CA ALA A 114 -5.78 18.01 4.55
C ALA A 114 -4.73 17.88 5.67
N ILE A 115 -4.18 16.67 5.86
CA ILE A 115 -3.18 16.41 6.89
C ILE A 115 -1.74 16.44 6.38
N ASN A 116 -1.52 16.76 5.10
CA ASN A 116 -0.21 16.65 4.46
C ASN A 116 0.41 15.25 4.68
N GLY A 117 -0.38 14.20 4.43
CA GLY A 117 0.08 12.81 4.47
C GLY A 117 1.03 12.51 3.30
N LEU A 118 1.76 11.41 3.37
CA LEU A 118 2.70 11.04 2.31
C LEU A 118 1.99 10.58 1.04
N GLY A 119 0.83 9.93 1.16
CA GLY A 119 0.06 9.42 0.05
C GLY A 119 -0.86 8.27 0.45
N LEU A 120 -1.46 7.61 -0.55
CA LEU A 120 -2.39 6.51 -0.37
C LEU A 120 -1.80 5.18 -0.79
N ILE A 121 -2.26 4.13 -0.13
CA ILE A 121 -1.99 2.74 -0.48
C ILE A 121 -3.31 1.96 -0.47
N CYS A 122 -3.46 0.94 -1.30
CA CYS A 122 -4.59 0.03 -1.23
C CYS A 122 -4.14 -1.43 -1.24
N ALA A 123 -4.94 -2.29 -0.64
CA ALA A 123 -4.74 -3.73 -0.74
C ALA A 123 -4.93 -4.18 -2.19
N HIS A 124 -4.08 -5.08 -2.65
CA HIS A 124 -4.09 -5.57 -4.04
C HIS A 124 -5.41 -6.27 -4.41
N SER A 125 -5.88 -7.18 -3.56
CA SER A 125 -7.14 -7.92 -3.72
C SER A 125 -8.03 -7.81 -2.48
N GLY A 126 -7.62 -7.09 -1.45
CA GLY A 126 -8.37 -6.90 -0.21
C GLY A 126 -9.27 -5.67 -0.24
N THR A 127 -9.90 -5.41 0.90
CA THR A 127 -10.90 -4.34 1.08
C THR A 127 -10.31 -3.02 1.59
N TYR A 128 -9.03 -2.99 1.96
CA TYR A 128 -8.40 -1.82 2.58
C TYR A 128 -7.93 -0.77 1.59
N VAL A 129 -8.14 0.49 1.97
CA VAL A 129 -7.43 1.67 1.48
C VAL A 129 -6.85 2.42 2.66
N GLY A 130 -5.66 2.98 2.56
CA GLY A 130 -5.01 3.62 3.71
C GLY A 130 -4.17 4.82 3.34
N ILE A 131 -3.93 5.67 4.35
CA ILE A 131 -3.03 6.83 4.29
C ILE A 131 -1.68 6.43 4.85
N LEU A 132 -0.63 6.79 4.13
CA LEU A 132 0.76 6.66 4.59
C LEU A 132 1.17 7.91 5.35
N LEU A 133 1.67 7.75 6.58
CA LEU A 133 2.25 8.81 7.39
C LEU A 133 3.68 8.49 7.75
N ASN A 134 4.52 9.51 7.86
CA ASN A 134 5.85 9.35 8.42
C ASN A 134 5.76 9.22 9.95
N LYS A 135 6.28 8.13 10.49
CA LYS A 135 6.31 7.89 11.95
C LYS A 135 7.06 8.99 12.73
N LEU A 136 7.96 9.72 12.05
CA LEU A 136 8.77 10.79 12.63
C LEU A 136 8.11 12.19 12.52
N ASP A 137 6.88 12.30 12.00
CA ASP A 137 6.21 13.59 11.93
C ASP A 137 5.93 14.16 13.34
N ILE A 138 6.29 15.43 13.56
CA ILE A 138 6.08 16.11 14.86
C ILE A 138 4.59 16.16 15.22
N ASP A 139 3.73 16.31 14.24
CA ASP A 139 2.27 16.42 14.38
C ASP A 139 1.53 15.09 14.14
N LEU A 140 2.24 13.96 14.18
CA LEU A 140 1.68 12.63 13.90
C LEU A 140 0.39 12.34 14.68
N ASN A 141 0.39 12.57 15.99
CA ASN A 141 -0.79 12.32 16.82
C ASN A 141 -1.98 13.21 16.43
N ALA A 142 -1.73 14.47 16.06
CA ALA A 142 -2.78 15.37 15.58
C ALA A 142 -3.36 14.87 14.24
N LYS A 143 -2.53 14.42 13.32
CA LYS A 143 -2.94 13.82 12.05
C LYS A 143 -3.80 12.56 12.27
N ILE A 144 -3.36 11.66 13.14
CA ILE A 144 -4.11 10.44 13.48
C ILE A 144 -5.48 10.79 14.06
N ASN A 145 -5.53 11.68 15.04
CA ASN A 145 -6.78 12.11 15.67
C ASN A 145 -7.75 12.75 14.67
N TYR A 146 -7.24 13.60 13.78
CA TYR A 146 -8.06 14.21 12.72
C TYR A 146 -8.65 13.13 11.81
N CYS A 147 -7.85 12.17 11.34
CA CYS A 147 -8.30 11.08 10.50
C CYS A 147 -9.39 10.24 11.20
N GLN A 148 -9.19 9.91 12.49
CA GLN A 148 -10.17 9.14 13.26
C GLN A 148 -11.53 9.88 13.36
N GLN A 149 -11.48 11.19 13.63
CA GLN A 149 -12.69 12.00 13.71
C GLN A 149 -13.44 12.07 12.37
N VAL A 150 -12.72 12.28 11.27
CA VAL A 150 -13.34 12.36 9.94
C VAL A 150 -13.89 11.00 9.51
N CYS A 151 -13.12 9.92 9.66
CA CYS A 151 -13.58 8.57 9.35
C CYS A 151 -14.80 8.15 10.17
N SER A 152 -14.85 8.52 11.46
CA SER A 152 -16.01 8.28 12.31
C SER A 152 -17.27 8.99 11.79
N LYS A 153 -17.14 10.24 11.32
CA LYS A 153 -18.26 10.97 10.68
C LYS A 153 -18.75 10.32 9.38
N LEU A 154 -17.85 9.62 8.69
CA LEU A 154 -18.16 8.86 7.48
C LEU A 154 -18.66 7.43 7.77
N ASN A 155 -18.88 7.09 9.05
CA ASN A 155 -19.20 5.73 9.51
C ASN A 155 -18.21 4.68 9.04
N LYS A 156 -16.92 5.04 8.94
CA LYS A 156 -15.83 4.13 8.57
C LYS A 156 -14.97 3.82 9.78
N LYS A 157 -14.69 2.53 9.98
CA LYS A 157 -13.70 2.09 10.97
C LYS A 157 -12.30 2.30 10.40
N MET A 158 -11.46 2.97 11.16
CA MET A 158 -10.06 3.16 10.83
C MET A 158 -9.19 2.30 11.76
N GLU A 159 -8.23 1.63 11.19
CA GLU A 159 -7.25 0.81 11.90
C GLU A 159 -5.84 1.36 11.67
N LEU A 160 -5.00 1.24 12.68
CA LEU A 160 -3.63 1.74 12.64
C LEU A 160 -2.67 0.56 12.54
N PHE A 161 -1.81 0.61 11.52
CA PHE A 161 -0.76 -0.37 11.29
C PHE A 161 0.60 0.32 11.31
N HIS A 162 1.61 -0.42 11.80
CA HIS A 162 3.00 -0.01 11.76
C HIS A 162 3.75 -0.86 10.75
N THR A 163 4.67 -0.24 10.01
CA THR A 163 5.63 -1.02 9.23
C THR A 163 6.54 -1.81 10.16
N VAL A 164 6.94 -2.99 9.72
CA VAL A 164 7.83 -3.87 10.49
C VAL A 164 9.22 -3.23 10.56
N GLU A 165 9.80 -3.22 11.77
CA GLU A 165 11.18 -2.80 11.99
C GLU A 165 12.15 -3.92 11.60
N GLU A 166 13.39 -3.55 11.27
CA GLU A 166 14.45 -4.54 11.04
C GLU A 166 14.65 -5.40 12.28
N VAL A 167 14.40 -6.70 12.16
CA VAL A 167 14.67 -7.63 13.24
C VAL A 167 16.18 -7.89 13.27
N SER A 168 16.88 -7.29 14.22
CA SER A 168 18.30 -7.61 14.46
C SER A 168 18.38 -9.01 15.08
N TYR A 169 18.74 -10.01 14.31
CA TYR A 169 19.02 -11.37 14.79
C TYR A 169 20.23 -11.44 15.76
N ALA A 170 20.90 -10.32 16.06
CA ALA A 170 22.03 -10.24 16.97
C ALA A 170 21.67 -10.47 18.45
N ALA A 171 20.40 -10.58 18.83
CA ALA A 171 19.96 -10.79 20.20
C ALA A 171 19.62 -12.25 20.55
N MET A 172 19.88 -13.21 19.66
CA MET A 172 19.54 -14.63 19.85
C MET A 172 20.79 -15.56 19.89
N CYS A 173 22.00 -15.01 20.12
CA CYS A 173 23.21 -15.83 20.35
C CYS A 173 23.69 -15.68 21.79
#